data_08e7de603069910ff727aa9497f2cd06
#
_entry.id   08e7de603069910ff727aa9497f2cd06
#
_cell.length_a   1.000
_cell.length_b   1.000
_cell.length_c   1.000
_cell.angle_alpha   90.00
_cell.angle_beta   90.00
_cell.angle_gamma   90.00
#
_symmetry.space_group_name_H-M   'P 1'
#
loop_
_entity.id
_entity.type
_entity.pdbx_description
1 polymer ?
#
loop_
_entity_poly.entity_id
_entity_poly.type
_entity_poly.pdbx_seq_one_letter_code
_entity_poly.pdbx_strand_id
1 'polypeptide(L)'
;FMGSNNRLHGKVTDVRDGRARIEGKGWVLWGQAGEGVQSGNDATAVIRVERVAVVEGPGENQLELPLLTSMYLGDRWEYLFRTVGDDFVIRAYGHEVRDPQHCHLSLPEKHVWVFPKG
;
A
#
# COMPACT_ATOMS: atom_id res chain seq x y z
N PHE A 1 8.91 10.94 -6.16
CA PHE A 1 9.36 9.98 -5.14
C PHE A 1 10.71 9.41 -5.51
N MET A 2 11.64 9.55 -4.60
CA MET A 2 12.97 8.96 -4.70
C MET A 2 13.00 7.66 -3.90
N GLY A 3 13.74 6.66 -4.38
CA GLY A 3 13.86 5.37 -3.70
C GLY A 3 12.79 4.37 -4.12
N SER A 4 12.66 3.32 -3.34
CA SER A 4 11.73 2.23 -3.65
C SER A 4 10.31 2.56 -3.19
N ASN A 5 9.35 2.42 -4.08
CA ASN A 5 7.95 2.72 -3.82
C ASN A 5 7.07 1.52 -4.13
N ASN A 6 6.01 1.38 -3.35
CA ASN A 6 4.89 0.52 -3.68
C ASN A 6 3.86 1.32 -4.48
N ARG A 7 3.26 0.69 -5.48
CA ARG A 7 2.24 1.31 -6.33
C ARG A 7 1.03 0.39 -6.37
N LEU A 8 -0.14 0.95 -6.03
CA LEU A 8 -1.39 0.22 -6.03
C LEU A 8 -2.36 0.91 -6.99
N HIS A 9 -2.79 0.19 -7.99
CA HIS A 9 -3.69 0.73 -9.00
C HIS A 9 -5.15 0.48 -8.62
N GLY A 10 -5.96 1.51 -8.71
CA GLY A 10 -7.37 1.42 -8.36
C GLY A 10 -8.17 2.57 -8.94
N LYS A 11 -9.34 2.80 -8.38
CA LYS A 11 -10.25 3.86 -8.78
C LYS A 11 -10.52 4.77 -7.59
N VAL A 12 -10.47 6.07 -7.82
CA VAL A 12 -10.84 7.06 -6.79
C VAL A 12 -12.35 7.05 -6.62
N THR A 13 -12.79 6.85 -5.38
CA THR A 13 -14.22 6.78 -5.06
C THR A 13 -14.71 8.00 -4.28
N ASP A 14 -13.80 8.78 -3.70
CA ASP A 14 -14.14 10.01 -2.98
C ASP A 14 -12.91 10.92 -2.92
N VAL A 15 -13.15 12.22 -2.98
CA VAL A 15 -12.11 13.24 -2.77
C VAL A 15 -12.70 14.31 -1.86
N ARG A 16 -12.06 14.56 -0.71
CA ARG A 16 -12.49 15.61 0.20
C ARG A 16 -11.33 16.11 1.03
N ASP A 17 -11.26 17.43 1.19
CA ASP A 17 -10.25 18.08 2.06
C ASP A 17 -8.81 17.67 1.74
N GLY A 18 -8.47 17.57 0.45
CA GLY A 18 -7.13 17.17 0.02
C GLY A 18 -6.82 15.70 0.20
N ARG A 19 -7.81 14.87 0.50
CA ARG A 19 -7.68 13.43 0.68
C ARG A 19 -8.43 12.70 -0.42
N ALA A 20 -7.90 11.58 -0.84
CA ALA A 20 -8.54 10.72 -1.84
C ALA A 20 -8.72 9.31 -1.28
N ARG A 21 -9.91 8.76 -1.50
CA ARG A 21 -10.21 7.35 -1.22
C ARG A 21 -10.05 6.59 -2.52
N ILE A 22 -9.19 5.58 -2.50
CA ILE A 22 -8.92 4.75 -3.67
C ILE A 22 -9.30 3.30 -3.36
N GLU A 23 -10.00 2.66 -4.28
CA GLU A 23 -10.39 1.26 -4.16
C GLU A 23 -9.78 0.43 -5.27
N GLY A 24 -9.29 -0.75 -4.92
CA GLY A 24 -8.93 -1.80 -5.85
C GLY A 24 -9.74 -3.05 -5.55
N LYS A 25 -9.31 -4.19 -6.08
CA LYS A 25 -9.99 -5.46 -5.85
C LYS A 25 -9.67 -5.97 -4.44
N GLY A 26 -10.66 -5.88 -3.56
CA GLY A 26 -10.54 -6.37 -2.19
C GLY A 26 -9.77 -5.47 -1.24
N TRP A 27 -9.53 -4.21 -1.61
CA TRP A 27 -8.84 -3.28 -0.73
C TRP A 27 -9.34 -1.85 -0.93
N VAL A 28 -9.19 -1.04 0.11
CA VAL A 28 -9.54 0.37 0.14
C VAL A 28 -8.47 1.11 0.95
N LEU A 29 -8.01 2.24 0.44
CA LEU A 29 -7.06 3.10 1.14
C LEU A 29 -7.45 4.56 1.01
N TRP A 30 -7.08 5.35 2.00
CA TRP A 30 -7.07 6.80 1.93
C TRP A 30 -5.63 7.28 1.78
N GLY A 31 -5.43 8.34 1.02
CA GLY A 31 -4.14 8.97 0.87
C GLY A 31 -4.29 10.44 0.60
N GLN A 32 -3.16 11.13 0.44
CA GLN A 32 -3.13 12.53 0.07
C GLN A 32 -3.46 12.64 -1.42
N ALA A 33 -4.40 13.49 -1.78
CA ALA A 33 -4.77 13.68 -3.19
C ALA A 33 -3.71 14.51 -3.89
N GLY A 34 -3.08 13.92 -4.91
CA GLY A 34 -2.19 14.64 -5.81
C GLY A 34 -2.97 15.53 -6.76
N GLU A 35 -2.27 16.35 -7.51
CA GLU A 35 -2.90 17.25 -8.48
C GLU A 35 -3.65 16.48 -9.56
N GLY A 36 -4.87 16.91 -9.84
CA GLY A 36 -5.70 16.31 -10.90
C GLY A 36 -6.50 15.08 -10.50
N VAL A 37 -6.42 14.65 -9.24
CA VAL A 37 -7.19 13.50 -8.76
C VAL A 37 -8.66 13.87 -8.63
N GLN A 38 -9.54 13.07 -9.25
CA GLN A 38 -10.98 13.27 -9.22
C GLN A 38 -11.71 11.95 -8.98
N SER A 39 -12.82 12.03 -8.27
CA SER A 39 -13.67 10.87 -8.03
C SER A 39 -14.13 10.25 -9.35
N GLY A 40 -14.10 8.93 -9.43
CA GLY A 40 -14.48 8.16 -10.63
C GLY A 40 -13.33 7.85 -11.57
N ASN A 41 -12.16 8.47 -11.38
CA ASN A 41 -11.02 8.26 -12.26
C ASN A 41 -10.11 7.15 -11.77
N ASP A 42 -9.44 6.50 -12.72
CA ASP A 42 -8.39 5.56 -12.39
C ASP A 42 -7.20 6.33 -11.78
N ALA A 43 -6.56 5.72 -10.80
CA ALA A 43 -5.48 6.36 -10.08
C ALA A 43 -4.49 5.33 -9.54
N THR A 44 -3.36 5.83 -9.09
CA THR A 44 -2.33 5.01 -8.46
C THR A 44 -2.02 5.58 -7.09
N ALA A 45 -2.09 4.73 -6.08
CA ALA A 45 -1.62 5.06 -4.73
C ALA A 45 -0.13 4.69 -4.64
N VAL A 46 0.67 5.60 -4.12
CA VAL A 46 2.13 5.41 -4.01
C VAL A 46 2.52 5.58 -2.54
N ILE A 47 3.28 4.64 -2.04
CA ILE A 47 3.86 4.70 -0.69
C ILE A 47 5.26 4.11 -0.72
N ARG A 48 6.20 4.75 -0.05
CA ARG A 48 7.57 4.24 0.05
C ARG A 48 7.58 2.94 0.86
N VAL A 49 8.46 2.02 0.46
CA VAL A 49 8.56 0.70 1.10
C VAL A 49 8.80 0.83 2.61
N GLU A 50 9.66 1.75 3.04
CA GLU A 50 9.99 1.95 4.45
C GLU A 50 8.84 2.52 5.29
N ARG A 51 7.78 3.01 4.65
CA ARG A 51 6.60 3.55 5.36
C ARG A 51 5.49 2.54 5.56
N VAL A 52 5.59 1.39 4.91
CA VAL A 52 4.65 0.29 5.13
C VAL A 52 5.12 -0.48 6.36
N ALA A 53 4.22 -0.73 7.30
CA ALA A 53 4.54 -1.49 8.51
C ALA A 53 3.67 -2.74 8.61
N VAL A 54 4.28 -3.84 9.03
CA VAL A 54 3.53 -5.05 9.40
C VAL A 54 3.07 -4.85 10.83
N VAL A 55 1.77 -4.90 11.05
CA VAL A 55 1.16 -4.61 12.35
C VAL A 55 0.20 -5.72 12.74
N GLU A 56 -0.24 -5.69 13.99
CA GLU A 56 -1.33 -6.54 14.44
C GLU A 56 -2.62 -5.78 14.18
N GLY A 57 -3.38 -6.27 13.22
CA GLY A 57 -4.61 -5.61 12.84
C GLY A 57 -5.81 -6.03 13.67
N PRO A 58 -7.02 -5.65 13.26
CA PRO A 58 -7.32 -4.70 12.19
C PRO A 58 -7.21 -3.25 12.66
N GLY A 59 -7.12 -2.33 11.71
CA GLY A 59 -7.05 -0.90 11.99
C GLY A 59 -7.34 -0.08 10.74
N GLU A 60 -7.22 1.23 10.87
CA GLU A 60 -7.44 2.14 9.76
C GLU A 60 -6.33 2.04 8.71
N ASN A 61 -6.70 2.20 7.46
CA ASN A 61 -5.80 2.25 6.31
C ASN A 61 -4.84 1.06 6.27
N GLN A 62 -5.41 -0.13 6.41
CA GLN A 62 -4.66 -1.38 6.43
C GLN A 62 -5.10 -2.30 5.31
N LEU A 63 -4.17 -3.15 4.88
CA LEU A 63 -4.44 -4.25 3.96
C LEU A 63 -4.10 -5.55 4.67
N GLU A 64 -4.93 -6.57 4.49
CA GLU A 64 -4.63 -7.92 4.95
C GLU A 64 -4.25 -8.75 3.75
N LEU A 65 -2.99 -9.15 3.66
CA LEU A 65 -2.43 -9.82 2.48
C LEU A 65 -1.60 -11.03 2.88
N PRO A 66 -1.58 -12.06 2.01
CA PRO A 66 -0.70 -13.20 2.24
C PRO A 66 0.76 -12.82 2.00
N LEU A 67 1.63 -13.29 2.89
CA LEU A 67 3.07 -13.15 2.73
C LEU A 67 3.56 -14.19 1.72
N LEU A 68 4.22 -13.73 0.66
CA LEU A 68 4.80 -14.62 -0.35
C LEU A 68 6.17 -15.13 0.06
N THR A 69 7.04 -14.21 0.46
CA THR A 69 8.41 -14.56 0.81
C THR A 69 9.08 -13.47 1.64
N SER A 70 10.15 -13.84 2.30
CA SER A 70 11.01 -12.94 3.05
C SER A 70 12.43 -13.10 2.54
N MET A 71 13.16 -11.99 2.41
CA MET A 71 14.56 -12.01 1.99
C MET A 71 15.38 -11.17 2.95
N TYR A 72 16.47 -11.75 3.43
CA TYR A 72 17.41 -11.04 4.31
C TYR A 72 18.35 -10.16 3.47
N LEU A 73 18.42 -8.89 3.82
CA LEU A 73 19.22 -7.90 3.08
C LEU A 73 20.55 -7.58 3.79
N GLY A 74 20.86 -8.25 4.88
CA GLY A 74 22.10 -8.03 5.65
C GLY A 74 21.89 -7.21 6.92
N ASP A 75 20.92 -6.31 6.93
CA ASP A 75 20.59 -5.47 8.08
C ASP A 75 19.10 -5.50 8.42
N ARG A 76 18.29 -6.05 7.53
CA ARG A 76 16.83 -6.11 7.68
C ARG A 76 16.27 -7.17 6.76
N TRP A 77 14.99 -7.47 6.94
CA TRP A 77 14.23 -8.37 6.06
C TRP A 77 13.36 -7.55 5.11
N GLU A 78 13.25 -7.99 3.87
CA GLU A 78 12.27 -7.49 2.93
C GLU A 78 11.18 -8.55 2.79
N TYR A 79 9.93 -8.14 3.00
CA TYR A 79 8.76 -8.99 2.86
C TYR A 79 8.04 -8.65 1.57
N LEU A 80 7.58 -9.67 0.85
CA LEU A 80 6.77 -9.52 -0.34
C LEU A 80 5.37 -10.05 -0.06
N PHE A 81 4.37 -9.22 -0.30
CA PHE A 81 2.96 -9.58 -0.11
C PHE A 81 2.23 -9.50 -1.43
N ARG A 82 1.32 -10.46 -1.69
CA ARG A 82 0.55 -10.50 -2.92
C ARG A 82 -0.81 -9.87 -2.73
N THR A 83 -1.19 -8.95 -3.62
CA THR A 83 -2.53 -8.39 -3.60
C THR A 83 -3.53 -9.33 -4.23
N VAL A 84 -4.72 -9.42 -3.63
CA VAL A 84 -5.79 -10.28 -4.13
C VAL A 84 -6.41 -9.66 -5.39
N GLY A 85 -6.41 -10.40 -6.48
CA GLY A 85 -7.05 -9.97 -7.72
C GLY A 85 -6.24 -9.02 -8.59
N ASP A 86 -5.07 -8.58 -8.14
CA ASP A 86 -4.17 -7.72 -8.89
C ASP A 86 -2.82 -8.42 -9.06
N ASP A 87 -2.11 -8.09 -10.14
CA ASP A 87 -0.82 -8.72 -10.46
C ASP A 87 0.36 -7.93 -9.92
N PHE A 88 0.21 -7.30 -8.76
CA PHE A 88 1.31 -6.56 -8.18
C PHE A 88 1.61 -7.01 -6.74
N VAL A 89 2.80 -6.68 -6.30
CA VAL A 89 3.33 -7.10 -5.01
C VAL A 89 3.57 -5.86 -4.16
N ILE A 90 3.20 -5.94 -2.88
CA ILE A 90 3.51 -4.91 -1.90
C ILE A 90 4.75 -5.35 -1.14
N ARG A 91 5.69 -4.44 -0.94
CA ARG A 91 6.92 -4.69 -0.19
C ARG A 91 6.92 -3.92 1.11
N ALA A 92 7.50 -4.53 2.14
CA ALA A 92 7.70 -3.89 3.44
C ALA A 92 9.02 -4.39 4.03
N TYR A 93 9.59 -3.62 4.95
CA TYR A 93 10.80 -4.02 5.66
C TYR A 93 10.48 -4.39 7.10
N GLY A 94 11.29 -5.26 7.68
CA GLY A 94 11.19 -5.62 9.08
C GLY A 94 12.48 -6.24 9.59
N HIS A 95 12.47 -6.63 10.87
CA HIS A 95 13.64 -7.15 11.56
C HIS A 95 13.50 -8.62 11.99
N GLU A 96 12.39 -9.26 11.63
CA GLU A 96 12.08 -10.62 12.04
C GLU A 96 11.80 -11.52 10.84
N VAL A 97 12.10 -12.80 10.99
CA VAL A 97 11.60 -13.82 10.06
C VAL A 97 10.11 -13.99 10.31
N ARG A 98 9.32 -14.08 9.25
CA ARG A 98 7.89 -14.33 9.35
C ARG A 98 7.53 -15.55 8.53
N ASP A 99 6.67 -16.38 9.09
CA ASP A 99 6.11 -17.52 8.37
C ASP A 99 5.07 -17.06 7.35
N PRO A 100 4.91 -17.79 6.23
CA PRO A 100 3.87 -17.49 5.26
C PRO A 100 2.49 -17.53 5.93
N GLN A 101 1.84 -16.40 6.00
CA GLN A 101 0.50 -16.24 6.59
C GLN A 101 -0.06 -14.89 6.15
N HIS A 102 -1.34 -14.67 6.42
CA HIS A 102 -1.92 -13.35 6.20
C HIS A 102 -1.39 -12.38 7.25
N CYS A 103 -0.93 -11.24 6.78
CA CYS A 103 -0.43 -10.18 7.63
C CYS A 103 -1.26 -8.92 7.43
N HIS A 104 -1.34 -8.12 8.48
CA HIS A 104 -1.95 -6.79 8.37
C HIS A 104 -0.85 -5.77 8.08
N LEU A 105 -1.04 -5.01 6.99
CA LEU A 105 -0.09 -3.97 6.59
C LEU A 105 -0.71 -2.61 6.84
N SER A 106 -0.02 -1.78 7.60
CA SER A 106 -0.41 -0.40 7.82
C SER A 106 0.23 0.46 6.73
N LEU A 107 -0.60 1.21 6.01
CA LEU A 107 -0.15 2.20 5.04
C LEU A 107 -0.65 3.56 5.52
N PRO A 108 0.09 4.25 6.42
CA PRO A 108 -0.40 5.48 7.03
C PRO A 108 -0.81 6.51 5.99
N GLU A 109 -2.00 7.06 6.11
CA GLU A 109 -2.58 7.97 5.14
C GLU A 109 -1.66 9.13 4.79
N LYS A 110 -0.97 9.69 5.78
CA LYS A 110 -0.04 10.82 5.56
C LYS A 110 1.14 10.47 4.67
N HIS A 111 1.43 9.19 4.47
CA HIS A 111 2.53 8.72 3.63
C HIS A 111 2.05 8.13 2.31
N VAL A 112 0.75 8.03 2.10
CA VAL A 112 0.17 7.54 0.85
C VAL A 112 -0.18 8.74 -0.02
N TRP A 113 0.29 8.72 -1.27
CA TRP A 113 -0.07 9.74 -2.24
C TRP A 113 -0.85 9.10 -3.38
N VAL A 114 -1.94 9.72 -3.76
CA VAL A 114 -2.79 9.24 -4.85
C VAL A 114 -2.63 10.18 -6.04
N PHE A 115 -2.25 9.60 -7.18
CA PHE A 115 -2.03 10.34 -8.42
C PHE A 115 -2.95 9.82 -9.51
N PRO A 116 -3.37 10.70 -10.46
CA PRO A 116 -4.11 10.23 -11.61
C PRO A 116 -3.29 9.22 -12.40
N LYS A 117 -3.95 8.22 -12.95
CA LYS A 117 -3.31 7.30 -13.89
C LYS A 117 -3.15 8.04 -15.21
N GLY A 118 -1.93 8.27 -15.60
CA GLY A 118 -1.67 9.06 -16.78
C GLY A 118 -0.95 8.35 -17.87
#